data_25d395e229e2509ab6b46569518bfa78
#
_entry.id   25d395e229e2509ab6b46569518bfa78
#
_cell.length_a   1.000
_cell.length_b   1.000
_cell.length_c   1.000
_cell.angle_alpha   90.00
_cell.angle_beta   90.00
_cell.angle_gamma   90.00
#
_symmetry.space_group_name_H-M   'P 1'
#
loop_
_entity.id
_entity.type
_entity.pdbx_description
1 polymer ?
#
loop_
_entity_poly.entity_id
_entity_poly.type
_entity_poly.pdbx_seq_one_letter_code
_entity_poly.pdbx_strand_id
1 'polypeptide(L)'
;DCRGRHNRDLKNYDKLIDPLNTVILSKKYESDVNLIYTRCVATPNGWTFVIPNQDSVSYGYLYNKNITSKEDAISDFTTRFDLDYITETLEFDNYVAKNFRVGERTILQGNMYGFLEPLEATSVGLYQRLCRCAWDGIFKVHSFERCNRNIRNKMMELQNIVMWHYQYGSKFDTPFWDYAKSLHFKPDQKFYEVANGNLDEEYGQWEQWNFQNWKNGVEYV
;
A
#
# COMPACT_ATOMS: atom_id res chain seq x y z
N ASP A 1 -16.10 -2.38 -13.35
CA ASP A 1 -16.42 -3.45 -12.39
C ASP A 1 -15.69 -3.20 -11.08
N CYS A 2 -16.42 -3.08 -9.98
CA CYS A 2 -15.92 -2.74 -8.64
C CYS A 2 -16.33 -3.79 -7.59
N ARG A 3 -16.70 -5.00 -7.98
CA ARG A 3 -17.28 -6.01 -7.08
C ARG A 3 -16.34 -6.50 -5.96
N GLY A 4 -15.08 -6.09 -6.00
CA GLY A 4 -14.09 -6.43 -5.00
C GLY A 4 -13.30 -7.71 -5.31
N ARG A 5 -12.25 -7.94 -4.52
CA ARG A 5 -11.20 -8.93 -4.79
C ARG A 5 -11.68 -10.39 -4.86
N HIS A 6 -12.77 -10.74 -4.17
CA HIS A 6 -13.26 -12.12 -4.10
C HIS A 6 -13.85 -12.64 -5.42
N ASN A 7 -14.16 -11.76 -6.36
CA ASN A 7 -14.76 -12.12 -7.65
C ASN A 7 -13.75 -12.15 -8.81
N ARG A 8 -12.45 -12.08 -8.53
CA ARG A 8 -11.42 -12.09 -9.56
C ARG A 8 -11.10 -13.53 -10.02
N ASP A 9 -10.91 -13.70 -11.31
CA ASP A 9 -10.32 -14.91 -11.88
C ASP A 9 -8.80 -14.78 -11.86
N LEU A 10 -8.14 -15.49 -10.94
CA LEU A 10 -6.72 -15.34 -10.63
C LEU A 10 -5.79 -15.45 -11.82
N LYS A 11 -6.15 -16.22 -12.87
CA LYS A 11 -5.35 -16.34 -14.10
C LYS A 11 -5.17 -15.01 -14.85
N ASN A 12 -6.07 -14.04 -14.61
CA ASN A 12 -6.06 -12.72 -15.23
C ASN A 12 -5.31 -11.66 -14.41
N TYR A 13 -4.64 -12.08 -13.34
CA TYR A 13 -3.91 -11.19 -12.44
C TYR A 13 -2.47 -11.65 -12.28
N ASP A 14 -1.59 -10.69 -12.08
CA ASP A 14 -0.23 -10.92 -11.64
C ASP A 14 -0.13 -10.65 -10.14
N LYS A 15 0.57 -11.51 -9.43
CA LYS A 15 0.91 -11.30 -8.02
C LYS A 15 1.99 -10.23 -7.93
N LEU A 16 1.84 -9.32 -6.99
CA LEU A 16 2.85 -8.33 -6.60
C LEU A 16 3.66 -8.87 -5.41
N ILE A 17 4.66 -8.10 -4.98
CA ILE A 17 5.45 -8.46 -3.78
C ILE A 17 4.56 -8.27 -2.55
N ASP A 18 4.51 -9.27 -1.67
CA ASP A 18 3.75 -9.28 -0.43
C ASP A 18 4.71 -9.37 0.78
N PRO A 19 5.22 -8.26 1.32
CA PRO A 19 5.93 -8.31 2.60
C PRO A 19 5.03 -8.78 3.73
N LEU A 20 3.78 -8.36 3.69
CA LEU A 20 2.71 -8.64 4.64
C LEU A 20 1.53 -9.31 3.95
N ASN A 21 0.71 -10.04 4.72
CA ASN A 21 -0.43 -10.77 4.18
C ASN A 21 -1.64 -10.82 5.11
N THR A 22 -1.55 -10.19 6.28
CA THR A 22 -2.62 -10.22 7.29
C THR A 22 -2.69 -8.87 8.00
N VAL A 23 -3.90 -8.42 8.31
CA VAL A 23 -4.17 -7.23 9.13
C VAL A 23 -5.09 -7.58 10.29
N ILE A 24 -4.76 -7.07 11.47
CA ILE A 24 -5.61 -7.09 12.67
C ILE A 24 -6.17 -5.69 12.84
N LEU A 25 -7.47 -5.56 12.94
CA LEU A 25 -8.17 -4.30 13.09
C LEU A 25 -8.65 -4.08 14.52
N SER A 26 -8.56 -2.85 15.00
CA SER A 26 -9.11 -2.40 16.26
C SER A 26 -9.58 -0.95 16.17
N LYS A 27 -10.35 -0.53 17.17
CA LYS A 27 -10.84 0.83 17.30
C LYS A 27 -10.88 1.22 18.77
N LYS A 28 -10.38 2.41 19.10
CA LYS A 28 -10.48 3.01 20.43
C LYS A 28 -11.38 4.23 20.37
N TYR A 29 -12.40 4.28 21.21
CA TYR A 29 -13.30 5.43 21.32
C TYR A 29 -12.68 6.43 22.30
N GLU A 30 -12.56 7.67 21.88
CA GLU A 30 -11.98 8.77 22.67
C GLU A 30 -12.85 10.01 22.48
N SER A 31 -13.12 10.74 23.57
CA SER A 31 -13.91 11.98 23.53
C SER A 31 -13.16 13.17 22.92
N ASP A 32 -11.84 13.14 22.97
CA ASP A 32 -10.96 14.19 22.45
C ASP A 32 -9.82 13.59 21.63
N VAL A 33 -10.06 13.39 20.33
CA VAL A 33 -9.04 12.93 19.40
C VAL A 33 -8.14 14.10 19.01
N ASN A 34 -6.99 14.22 19.68
CA ASN A 34 -6.01 15.29 19.40
C ASN A 34 -5.13 15.02 18.17
N LEU A 35 -5.28 13.88 17.50
CA LEU A 35 -4.55 13.57 16.30
C LEU A 35 -5.25 14.18 15.08
N ILE A 36 -4.55 15.01 14.32
CA ILE A 36 -5.04 15.67 13.12
C ILE A 36 -4.47 15.04 11.83
N TYR A 37 -3.70 13.96 11.95
CA TYR A 37 -3.06 13.27 10.83
C TYR A 37 -3.01 11.75 11.04
N THR A 38 -3.04 11.02 9.95
CA THR A 38 -2.80 9.58 9.95
C THR A 38 -1.32 9.29 10.19
N ARG A 39 -1.03 8.26 10.99
CA ARG A 39 0.34 7.77 11.23
C ARG A 39 0.51 6.37 10.68
N CYS A 40 1.69 6.10 10.13
CA CYS A 40 2.21 4.77 9.85
C CYS A 40 3.34 4.50 10.85
N VAL A 41 3.16 3.52 11.71
CA VAL A 41 4.09 3.21 12.80
C VAL A 41 4.72 1.85 12.53
N ALA A 42 6.04 1.80 12.34
CA ALA A 42 6.77 0.53 12.26
C ALA A 42 6.67 -0.23 13.58
N THR A 43 6.49 -1.54 13.49
CA THR A 43 6.39 -2.47 14.63
C THR A 43 7.37 -3.62 14.44
N PRO A 44 7.68 -4.43 15.46
CA PRO A 44 8.60 -5.56 15.32
C PRO A 44 8.20 -6.56 14.24
N ASN A 45 6.90 -6.67 13.94
CA ASN A 45 6.37 -7.69 13.03
C ASN A 45 5.76 -7.13 11.75
N GLY A 46 5.92 -5.82 11.50
CA GLY A 46 5.33 -5.13 10.36
C GLY A 46 5.14 -3.65 10.61
N TRP A 47 3.93 -3.15 10.40
CA TRP A 47 3.58 -1.76 10.71
C TRP A 47 2.09 -1.61 11.05
N THR A 48 1.74 -0.46 11.64
CA THR A 48 0.37 -0.15 12.03
C THR A 48 -0.04 1.20 11.47
N PHE A 49 -1.20 1.27 10.82
CA PHE A 49 -1.83 2.55 10.58
C PHE A 49 -2.65 2.99 11.79
N VAL A 50 -2.60 4.30 12.08
CA VAL A 50 -3.38 4.95 13.13
C VAL A 50 -4.15 6.08 12.48
N ILE A 51 -5.47 5.94 12.39
CA ILE A 51 -6.34 6.87 11.66
C ILE A 51 -7.30 7.54 12.65
N PRO A 52 -7.12 8.84 12.92
CA PRO A 52 -8.05 9.60 13.73
C PRO A 52 -9.37 9.80 13.01
N ASN A 53 -10.47 9.61 13.71
CA ASN A 53 -11.83 9.94 13.30
C ASN A 53 -12.40 10.96 14.30
N GLN A 54 -13.63 11.37 14.12
CA GLN A 54 -14.24 12.40 14.95
C GLN A 54 -14.33 12.02 16.44
N ASP A 55 -14.66 10.77 16.75
CA ASP A 55 -14.95 10.25 18.09
C ASP A 55 -14.15 8.99 18.45
N SER A 56 -13.15 8.67 17.63
CA SER A 56 -12.43 7.42 17.76
C SER A 56 -11.13 7.44 16.98
N VAL A 57 -10.25 6.49 17.28
CA VAL A 57 -9.06 6.20 16.49
C VAL A 57 -9.14 4.77 15.97
N SER A 58 -8.99 4.58 14.67
CA SER A 58 -8.92 3.28 14.02
C SER A 58 -7.47 2.82 13.90
N TYR A 59 -7.22 1.56 14.22
CA TYR A 59 -5.91 0.94 14.16
C TYR A 59 -5.94 -0.28 13.27
N GLY A 60 -4.88 -0.50 12.51
CA GLY A 60 -4.70 -1.72 11.76
C GLY A 60 -3.24 -2.17 11.78
N TYR A 61 -3.00 -3.30 12.44
CA TYR A 61 -1.70 -3.92 12.57
C TYR A 61 -1.49 -4.92 11.43
N LEU A 62 -0.57 -4.61 10.53
CA LEU A 62 -0.24 -5.47 9.40
C LEU A 62 1.00 -6.32 9.74
N TYR A 63 0.90 -7.62 9.48
CA TYR A 63 1.98 -8.57 9.74
C TYR A 63 2.00 -9.70 8.72
N ASN A 64 3.08 -10.49 8.72
CA ASN A 64 3.19 -11.68 7.90
C ASN A 64 2.92 -12.93 8.76
N LYS A 65 1.75 -13.56 8.57
CA LYS A 65 1.34 -14.75 9.33
C LYS A 65 2.24 -15.99 9.15
N ASN A 66 3.08 -15.99 8.13
CA ASN A 66 4.04 -17.08 7.91
C ASN A 66 5.31 -16.91 8.76
N ILE A 67 5.50 -15.72 9.36
CA ILE A 67 6.70 -15.38 10.18
C ILE A 67 6.30 -15.19 11.64
N THR A 68 5.18 -14.49 11.88
CA THR A 68 4.70 -14.14 13.22
C THR A 68 3.38 -14.85 13.47
N SER A 69 3.23 -15.48 14.64
CA SER A 69 1.96 -16.08 15.03
C SER A 69 0.88 -15.01 15.23
N LYS A 70 -0.38 -15.40 15.09
CA LYS A 70 -1.51 -14.49 15.33
C LYS A 70 -1.54 -14.00 16.78
N GLU A 71 -1.22 -14.89 17.70
CA GLU A 71 -1.19 -14.63 19.13
C GLU A 71 -0.13 -13.60 19.49
N ASP A 72 1.09 -13.73 18.96
CA ASP A 72 2.18 -12.76 19.17
C ASP A 72 1.85 -11.40 18.53
N ALA A 73 1.27 -11.41 17.34
CA ALA A 73 0.85 -10.19 16.65
C ALA A 73 -0.24 -9.44 17.45
N ILE A 74 -1.25 -10.16 17.99
CA ILE A 74 -2.29 -9.57 18.84
C ILE A 74 -1.68 -9.03 20.13
N SER A 75 -0.81 -9.78 20.77
CA SER A 75 -0.17 -9.37 22.03
C SER A 75 0.66 -8.10 21.87
N ASP A 76 1.51 -8.00 20.82
CA ASP A 76 2.27 -6.78 20.54
C ASP A 76 1.34 -5.62 20.19
N PHE A 77 0.32 -5.85 19.37
CA PHE A 77 -0.63 -4.84 18.94
C PHE A 77 -1.40 -4.23 20.11
N THR A 78 -2.04 -5.06 20.95
CA THR A 78 -2.84 -4.59 22.07
C THR A 78 -1.99 -3.91 23.14
N THR A 79 -0.80 -4.45 23.45
CA THR A 79 0.12 -3.86 24.42
C THR A 79 0.66 -2.52 23.94
N ARG A 80 1.08 -2.43 22.68
CA ARG A 80 1.73 -1.23 22.11
C ARG A 80 0.80 -0.04 21.98
N PHE A 81 -0.47 -0.27 21.68
CA PHE A 81 -1.44 0.79 21.43
C PHE A 81 -2.51 0.88 22.52
N ASP A 82 -2.35 0.14 23.61
CA ASP A 82 -3.30 0.14 24.75
C ASP A 82 -4.74 -0.11 24.28
N LEU A 83 -4.94 -1.28 23.65
CA LEU A 83 -6.22 -1.65 23.03
C LEU A 83 -6.92 -2.77 23.83
N ASP A 84 -8.20 -2.57 24.11
CA ASP A 84 -9.01 -3.50 24.90
C ASP A 84 -9.52 -4.69 24.11
N TYR A 85 -9.66 -4.56 22.78
CA TYR A 85 -10.25 -5.61 21.94
C TYR A 85 -9.77 -5.56 20.50
N ILE A 86 -9.97 -6.65 19.79
CA ILE A 86 -9.75 -6.78 18.35
C ILE A 86 -11.10 -6.85 17.65
N THR A 87 -11.30 -6.03 16.63
CA THR A 87 -12.54 -5.99 15.85
C THR A 87 -12.58 -7.13 14.83
N GLU A 88 -11.51 -7.30 14.06
CA GLU A 88 -11.45 -8.24 12.94
C GLU A 88 -10.02 -8.61 12.60
N THR A 89 -9.83 -9.75 11.95
CA THR A 89 -8.58 -10.15 11.30
C THR A 89 -8.85 -10.52 9.85
N LEU A 90 -8.15 -9.90 8.91
CA LEU A 90 -8.34 -10.11 7.48
C LEU A 90 -7.02 -10.53 6.81
N GLU A 91 -7.12 -11.46 5.89
CA GLU A 91 -6.00 -11.82 5.02
C GLU A 91 -6.09 -11.06 3.70
N PHE A 92 -4.95 -10.72 3.13
CA PHE A 92 -4.85 -10.05 1.84
C PHE A 92 -3.63 -10.52 1.05
N ASP A 93 -3.64 -10.23 -0.23
CA ASP A 93 -2.51 -10.35 -1.14
C ASP A 93 -2.44 -9.10 -2.03
N ASN A 94 -1.23 -8.71 -2.44
CA ASN A 94 -1.01 -7.64 -3.40
C ASN A 94 -1.09 -8.20 -4.82
N TYR A 95 -1.82 -7.53 -5.70
CA TYR A 95 -2.04 -8.00 -7.07
C TYR A 95 -2.42 -6.88 -8.02
N VAL A 96 -2.27 -7.14 -9.31
CA VAL A 96 -2.72 -6.24 -10.39
C VAL A 96 -3.29 -7.03 -11.56
N ALA A 97 -4.37 -6.55 -12.14
CA ALA A 97 -4.94 -7.14 -13.35
C ALA A 97 -3.97 -6.99 -14.53
N LYS A 98 -3.87 -8.04 -15.36
CA LYS A 98 -3.10 -8.00 -16.61
C LYS A 98 -3.66 -6.98 -17.59
N ASN A 99 -4.99 -6.81 -17.58
CA ASN A 99 -5.70 -5.81 -18.35
C ASN A 99 -6.78 -5.14 -17.50
N PHE A 100 -6.87 -3.82 -17.56
CA PHE A 100 -7.95 -3.08 -16.89
C PHE A 100 -9.28 -3.12 -17.66
N ARG A 101 -9.25 -3.51 -18.95
CA ARG A 101 -10.42 -3.76 -19.79
C ARG A 101 -10.62 -5.24 -19.99
N VAL A 102 -11.83 -5.74 -19.69
CA VAL A 102 -12.24 -7.13 -19.87
C VAL A 102 -13.36 -7.19 -20.91
N GLY A 103 -13.12 -7.92 -22.01
CA GLY A 103 -14.04 -7.90 -23.15
C GLY A 103 -14.16 -6.50 -23.75
N GLU A 104 -15.33 -6.20 -24.33
CA GLU A 104 -15.54 -4.95 -25.06
C GLU A 104 -16.08 -3.80 -24.20
N ARG A 105 -16.78 -4.12 -23.10
CA ARG A 105 -17.62 -3.16 -22.35
C ARG A 105 -17.32 -3.05 -20.86
N THR A 106 -16.42 -3.88 -20.34
CA THR A 106 -16.14 -3.91 -18.90
C THR A 106 -14.77 -3.32 -18.62
N ILE A 107 -14.72 -2.32 -17.71
CA ILE A 107 -13.49 -1.75 -17.17
C ILE A 107 -13.43 -2.10 -15.69
N LEU A 108 -12.31 -2.68 -15.28
CA LEU A 108 -12.03 -2.98 -13.86
C LEU A 108 -11.68 -1.70 -13.12
N GLN A 109 -12.18 -1.56 -11.91
CA GLN A 109 -11.95 -0.41 -11.05
C GLN A 109 -11.78 -0.84 -9.59
N GLY A 110 -11.11 -0.03 -8.79
CA GLY A 110 -10.88 -0.33 -7.38
C GLY A 110 -10.14 -1.66 -7.19
N ASN A 111 -10.50 -2.40 -6.15
CA ASN A 111 -9.90 -3.69 -5.84
C ASN A 111 -10.18 -4.79 -6.89
N MET A 112 -11.02 -4.55 -7.89
CA MET A 112 -11.12 -5.45 -9.05
C MET A 112 -9.97 -5.24 -10.05
N TYR A 113 -9.37 -4.05 -10.11
CA TYR A 113 -8.19 -3.84 -10.93
C TYR A 113 -6.90 -4.28 -10.22
N GLY A 114 -6.73 -3.89 -8.97
CA GLY A 114 -5.53 -4.22 -8.23
C GLY A 114 -5.62 -3.80 -6.77
N PHE A 115 -4.83 -4.42 -5.96
CA PHE A 115 -4.67 -4.09 -4.56
C PHE A 115 -3.18 -4.04 -4.23
N LEU A 116 -2.80 -3.00 -3.54
CA LEU A 116 -1.52 -2.85 -2.88
C LEU A 116 -1.81 -2.48 -1.42
N GLU A 117 -1.03 -2.99 -0.50
CA GLU A 117 -1.18 -2.67 0.92
C GLU A 117 -1.28 -1.15 1.14
N PRO A 118 -2.02 -0.69 2.19
CA PRO A 118 -2.43 0.71 2.31
C PRO A 118 -1.33 1.68 2.76
N LEU A 119 -0.08 1.27 2.78
CA LEU A 119 1.06 2.14 3.09
C LEU A 119 1.03 3.34 2.12
N GLU A 120 1.10 4.57 2.66
CA GLU A 120 1.02 5.83 1.91
C GLU A 120 -0.34 6.08 1.18
N ALA A 121 -1.40 5.34 1.51
CA ALA A 121 -2.75 5.52 0.93
C ALA A 121 -2.77 5.58 -0.62
N THR A 122 -1.87 4.86 -1.29
CA THR A 122 -1.61 4.95 -2.73
C THR A 122 -2.80 4.59 -3.62
N SER A 123 -3.77 3.84 -3.11
CA SER A 123 -4.88 3.32 -3.89
C SER A 123 -5.82 4.41 -4.43
N VAL A 124 -6.04 5.50 -3.71
CA VAL A 124 -6.95 6.59 -4.16
C VAL A 124 -6.42 7.24 -5.44
N GLY A 125 -5.15 7.63 -5.46
CA GLY A 125 -4.53 8.22 -6.64
C GLY A 125 -4.43 7.24 -7.82
N LEU A 126 -4.18 5.95 -7.54
CA LEU A 126 -4.21 4.91 -8.57
C LEU A 126 -5.60 4.82 -9.23
N TYR A 127 -6.68 4.85 -8.42
CA TYR A 127 -8.04 4.75 -8.95
C TYR A 127 -8.45 6.00 -9.76
N GLN A 128 -8.00 7.17 -9.37
CA GLN A 128 -8.19 8.39 -10.18
C GLN A 128 -7.49 8.26 -11.55
N ARG A 129 -6.25 7.78 -11.58
CA ARG A 129 -5.52 7.53 -12.84
C ARG A 129 -6.20 6.46 -13.69
N LEU A 130 -6.74 5.43 -13.07
CA LEU A 130 -7.49 4.39 -13.76
C LEU A 130 -8.76 4.95 -14.42
N CYS A 131 -9.49 5.83 -13.74
CA CYS A 131 -10.61 6.56 -14.32
C CYS A 131 -10.17 7.39 -15.53
N ARG A 132 -9.03 8.09 -15.45
CA ARG A 132 -8.49 8.86 -16.56
C ARG A 132 -8.12 7.97 -17.74
N CYS A 133 -7.44 6.86 -17.49
CA CYS A 133 -7.11 5.87 -18.53
C CYS A 133 -8.37 5.29 -19.20
N ALA A 134 -9.42 5.03 -18.42
CA ALA A 134 -10.70 4.58 -18.95
C ALA A 134 -11.32 5.61 -19.88
N TRP A 135 -11.36 6.88 -19.46
CA TRP A 135 -11.82 7.99 -20.25
C TRP A 135 -11.04 8.12 -21.57
N ASP A 136 -9.72 8.18 -21.48
CA ASP A 136 -8.83 8.33 -22.65
C ASP A 136 -9.02 7.18 -23.66
N GLY A 137 -9.23 5.95 -23.19
CA GLY A 137 -9.52 4.80 -24.06
C GLY A 137 -10.91 4.85 -24.69
N ILE A 138 -11.95 5.23 -23.95
CA ILE A 138 -13.33 5.32 -24.45
C ILE A 138 -13.45 6.42 -25.51
N PHE A 139 -12.87 7.57 -25.27
CA PHE A 139 -12.93 8.73 -26.18
C PHE A 139 -11.80 8.72 -27.22
N LYS A 140 -11.04 7.63 -27.32
CA LYS A 140 -9.98 7.42 -28.31
C LYS A 140 -8.86 8.47 -28.29
N VAL A 141 -8.65 9.11 -27.13
CA VAL A 141 -7.47 9.99 -26.90
C VAL A 141 -6.19 9.16 -26.96
N HIS A 142 -6.24 7.96 -26.36
CA HIS A 142 -5.19 6.95 -26.41
C HIS A 142 -5.77 5.55 -26.65
N SER A 143 -4.97 4.63 -27.20
CA SER A 143 -5.41 3.24 -27.30
C SER A 143 -5.53 2.59 -25.92
N PHE A 144 -6.42 1.60 -25.78
CA PHE A 144 -6.55 0.85 -24.53
C PHE A 144 -5.25 0.12 -24.13
N GLU A 145 -4.46 -0.33 -25.09
CA GLU A 145 -3.15 -0.95 -24.85
C GLU A 145 -2.16 0.04 -24.23
N ARG A 146 -2.12 1.27 -24.76
CA ARG A 146 -1.28 2.34 -24.19
C ARG A 146 -1.75 2.70 -22.77
N CYS A 147 -3.04 2.84 -22.58
CA CYS A 147 -3.64 3.11 -21.26
C CYS A 147 -3.32 1.98 -20.26
N ASN A 148 -3.45 0.71 -20.70
CA ASN A 148 -3.14 -0.44 -19.86
C ASN A 148 -1.66 -0.46 -19.44
N ARG A 149 -0.75 -0.23 -20.37
CA ARG A 149 0.68 -0.16 -20.08
C ARG A 149 1.00 0.96 -19.09
N ASN A 150 0.44 2.15 -19.28
CA ASN A 150 0.67 3.29 -18.41
C ASN A 150 0.21 3.02 -16.98
N ILE A 151 -1.00 2.50 -16.79
CA ILE A 151 -1.53 2.24 -15.44
C ILE A 151 -0.81 1.08 -14.74
N ARG A 152 -0.37 0.07 -15.48
CA ARG A 152 0.45 -1.01 -14.93
C ARG A 152 1.83 -0.51 -14.49
N ASN A 153 2.49 0.31 -15.31
CA ASN A 153 3.76 0.93 -14.91
C ASN A 153 3.60 1.75 -13.63
N LYS A 154 2.50 2.50 -13.52
CA LYS A 154 2.20 3.26 -12.30
C LYS A 154 2.02 2.35 -11.08
N MET A 155 1.36 1.20 -11.22
CA MET A 155 1.25 0.22 -10.14
C MET A 155 2.63 -0.31 -9.71
N MET A 156 3.55 -0.56 -10.66
CA MET A 156 4.91 -1.00 -10.35
C MET A 156 5.72 0.09 -9.64
N GLU A 157 5.57 1.36 -10.07
CA GLU A 157 6.20 2.49 -9.37
C GLU A 157 5.69 2.60 -7.92
N LEU A 158 4.39 2.42 -7.68
CA LEU A 158 3.81 2.42 -6.33
C LEU A 158 4.32 1.26 -5.48
N GLN A 159 4.41 0.05 -6.05
CA GLN A 159 5.02 -1.09 -5.35
C GLN A 159 6.47 -0.78 -4.95
N ASN A 160 7.24 -0.14 -5.82
CA ASN A 160 8.62 0.23 -5.52
C ASN A 160 8.72 1.22 -4.34
N ILE A 161 7.79 2.19 -4.26
CA ILE A 161 7.71 3.10 -3.10
C ILE A 161 7.41 2.32 -1.82
N VAL A 162 6.43 1.41 -1.85
CA VAL A 162 6.11 0.55 -0.70
C VAL A 162 7.33 -0.27 -0.28
N MET A 163 8.01 -0.91 -1.22
CA MET A 163 9.23 -1.70 -0.94
C MET A 163 10.37 -0.86 -0.39
N TRP A 164 10.49 0.40 -0.80
CA TRP A 164 11.44 1.34 -0.23
C TRP A 164 11.27 1.52 1.28
N HIS A 165 10.03 1.61 1.77
CA HIS A 165 9.74 1.68 3.20
C HIS A 165 10.25 0.45 3.94
N TYR A 166 10.08 -0.74 3.39
CA TYR A 166 10.57 -1.98 4.01
C TYR A 166 12.09 -2.09 4.02
N GLN A 167 12.76 -1.53 3.02
CA GLN A 167 14.22 -1.56 2.97
C GLN A 167 14.89 -0.62 3.97
N TYR A 168 14.27 0.54 4.24
CA TYR A 168 14.92 1.64 4.95
C TYR A 168 14.11 2.24 6.10
N GLY A 169 12.83 1.93 6.21
CA GLY A 169 11.89 2.60 7.12
C GLY A 169 11.84 2.06 8.55
N SER A 170 12.73 1.15 8.94
CA SER A 170 12.72 0.57 10.29
C SER A 170 14.11 0.24 10.79
N LYS A 171 14.30 0.44 12.12
CA LYS A 171 15.50 0.05 12.86
C LYS A 171 15.30 -1.25 13.64
N PHE A 172 14.13 -1.92 13.54
CA PHE A 172 13.90 -3.19 14.20
C PHE A 172 14.77 -4.29 13.59
N ASP A 173 15.36 -5.08 14.47
CA ASP A 173 16.15 -6.27 14.15
C ASP A 173 15.35 -7.50 14.58
N THR A 174 14.47 -7.94 13.68
CA THR A 174 13.53 -9.05 13.91
C THR A 174 13.39 -9.94 12.68
N PRO A 175 12.94 -11.19 12.84
CA PRO A 175 12.75 -12.10 11.69
C PRO A 175 11.88 -11.52 10.57
N PHE A 176 10.88 -10.72 10.91
CA PHE A 176 10.06 -10.04 9.90
C PHE A 176 10.88 -9.00 9.11
N TRP A 177 11.63 -8.14 9.77
CA TRP A 177 12.40 -7.09 9.08
C TRP A 177 13.58 -7.64 8.32
N ASP A 178 14.20 -8.72 8.78
CA ASP A 178 15.23 -9.48 8.02
C ASP A 178 14.62 -10.04 6.73
N TYR A 179 13.45 -10.67 6.83
CA TYR A 179 12.71 -11.15 5.67
C TYR A 179 12.36 -10.00 4.71
N ALA A 180 11.76 -8.91 5.21
CA ALA A 180 11.33 -7.79 4.39
C ALA A 180 12.51 -7.12 3.65
N LYS A 181 13.66 -6.95 4.32
CA LYS A 181 14.89 -6.45 3.73
C LYS A 181 15.51 -7.42 2.72
N SER A 182 15.29 -8.73 2.85
CA SER A 182 15.77 -9.75 1.91
C SER A 182 14.96 -9.82 0.61
N LEU A 183 13.75 -9.25 0.58
CA LEU A 183 12.91 -9.24 -0.61
C LEU A 183 13.60 -8.47 -1.73
N HIS A 184 13.64 -9.11 -2.90
CA HIS A 184 14.33 -8.52 -4.03
C HIS A 184 13.58 -7.28 -4.53
N PHE A 185 14.21 -6.13 -4.38
CA PHE A 185 13.71 -4.82 -4.81
C PHE A 185 14.80 -4.11 -5.60
N LYS A 186 14.49 -3.73 -6.83
CA LYS A 186 15.35 -2.91 -7.68
C LYS A 186 14.54 -1.78 -8.26
N PRO A 187 14.63 -0.57 -7.68
CA PRO A 187 14.08 0.61 -8.32
C PRO A 187 14.76 0.82 -9.68
N ASP A 188 14.01 1.34 -10.63
CA ASP A 188 14.55 1.76 -11.92
C ASP A 188 15.32 3.09 -11.82
N GLN A 189 15.95 3.51 -12.90
CA GLN A 189 16.72 4.75 -12.95
C GLN A 189 15.84 5.96 -12.62
N LYS A 190 14.59 5.99 -13.11
CA LYS A 190 13.64 7.08 -12.86
C LYS A 190 13.41 7.30 -11.36
N PHE A 191 13.34 6.22 -10.57
CA PHE A 191 13.18 6.32 -9.11
C PHE A 191 14.28 7.20 -8.50
N TYR A 192 15.53 6.90 -8.83
CA TYR A 192 16.69 7.64 -8.29
C TYR A 192 16.75 9.07 -8.82
N GLU A 193 16.41 9.31 -10.08
CA GLU A 193 16.38 10.64 -10.67
C GLU A 193 15.38 11.56 -10.00
N VAL A 194 14.14 11.07 -9.77
CA VAL A 194 13.11 11.83 -9.03
C VAL A 194 13.50 12.00 -7.56
N ALA A 195 13.93 10.92 -6.90
CA ALA A 195 14.30 10.97 -5.48
C ALA A 195 15.46 11.92 -5.16
N ASN A 196 16.34 12.17 -6.13
CA ASN A 196 17.49 13.07 -6.00
C ASN A 196 17.26 14.47 -6.62
N GLY A 197 16.07 14.72 -7.18
CA GLY A 197 15.72 16.00 -7.82
C GLY A 197 16.39 16.23 -9.17
N ASN A 198 16.87 15.18 -9.83
CA ASN A 198 17.44 15.25 -11.16
C ASN A 198 16.40 15.21 -12.27
N LEU A 199 15.15 14.81 -11.93
CA LEU A 199 14.03 14.76 -12.84
C LEU A 199 12.81 15.38 -12.16
N ASP A 200 12.24 16.43 -12.76
CA ASP A 200 11.04 17.13 -12.29
C ASP A 200 9.78 16.39 -12.78
N GLU A 201 9.59 15.20 -12.25
CA GLU A 201 8.46 14.33 -12.51
C GLU A 201 8.03 13.64 -11.20
N GLU A 202 6.88 12.97 -11.23
CA GLU A 202 6.47 12.07 -10.15
C GLU A 202 6.91 10.63 -10.44
N TYR A 203 7.28 9.92 -9.39
CA TYR A 203 7.44 8.47 -9.36
C TYR A 203 6.32 7.86 -8.51
N GLY A 204 5.50 7.00 -9.08
CA GLY A 204 4.28 6.58 -8.41
C GLY A 204 3.33 7.76 -8.17
N GLN A 205 3.35 8.31 -6.97
CA GLN A 205 2.63 9.51 -6.54
C GLN A 205 3.55 10.46 -5.77
N TRP A 206 4.85 10.18 -5.78
CA TRP A 206 5.86 10.91 -5.05
C TRP A 206 6.68 11.78 -5.99
N GLU A 207 6.82 13.04 -5.61
CA GLU A 207 7.79 14.01 -6.12
C GLU A 207 9.03 14.04 -5.22
N GLN A 208 10.07 14.77 -5.60
CA GLN A 208 11.31 14.90 -4.84
C GLN A 208 11.06 15.23 -3.34
N TRP A 209 10.15 16.14 -3.06
CA TRP A 209 9.89 16.59 -1.69
C TRP A 209 9.29 15.49 -0.79
N ASN A 210 8.52 14.55 -1.35
CA ASN A 210 8.03 13.39 -0.61
C ASN A 210 9.20 12.50 -0.16
N PHE A 211 10.13 12.20 -1.06
CA PHE A 211 11.34 11.44 -0.73
C PHE A 211 12.19 12.13 0.34
N GLN A 212 12.34 13.46 0.24
CA GLN A 212 13.08 14.23 1.23
C GLN A 212 12.41 14.21 2.60
N ASN A 213 11.10 14.42 2.65
CA ASN A 213 10.34 14.37 3.90
C ASN A 213 10.38 12.98 4.53
N TRP A 214 10.30 11.93 3.72
CA TRP A 214 10.41 10.57 4.22
C TRP A 214 11.79 10.30 4.83
N LYS A 215 12.88 10.68 4.15
CA LYS A 215 14.25 10.56 4.67
C LYS A 215 14.40 11.28 6.01
N ASN A 216 13.92 12.51 6.10
CA ASN A 216 13.96 13.30 7.33
C ASN A 216 13.15 12.65 8.45
N GLY A 217 11.96 12.08 8.14
CA GLY A 217 11.12 11.41 9.12
C GLY A 217 11.74 10.14 9.71
N VAL A 218 12.48 9.39 8.91
CA VAL A 218 13.18 8.17 9.36
C VAL A 218 14.40 8.47 10.23
N GLU A 219 15.05 9.61 10.04
CA GLU A 219 16.19 10.03 10.84
C GLU A 219 15.82 10.44 12.28
N TYR A 220 14.55 10.77 12.54
CA TYR A 220 14.05 11.22 13.83
C TYR A 220 13.39 10.12 14.69
N VAL A 221 13.38 8.86 14.27
CA VAL A 221 12.76 7.74 15.00
C VAL A 221 13.78 6.86 15.69
#